data_4f3058019690ac52c54332ecfb9ee967
#
_entry.id   4f3058019690ac52c54332ecfb9ee967
#
_cell.length_a   1.000
_cell.length_b   1.000
_cell.length_c   1.000
_cell.angle_alpha   90.00
_cell.angle_beta   90.00
_cell.angle_gamma   90.00
#
_symmetry.space_group_name_H-M   'P 1'
#
loop_
_entity.id
_entity.type
_entity.pdbx_description
1 polymer ?
#
loop_
_entity_poly.entity_id
_entity_poly.type
_entity_poly.pdbx_seq_one_letter_code
_entity_poly.pdbx_strand_id
1 'polypeptide(L)'
;MSEPRVIKKYPNRRLYDTAISSYITLEDVKQLVLERAEFHVIDARTNTDITRGILLQIISEQEEQGSPIFTTDVLAHIIRFYGDTLQGMMGNYLEKSLQAFVDQQHLFREQMRSFIGKNPLAMMTELVEHNLSLWKSVNERLQKPYFPMVGGETASSPPSTAATSDPAPATAPDKAEKE
;
A
#
# COMPACT_ATOMS: atom_id res chain seq x y z
N MET A 1 -33.55 -2.75 -3.99
CA MET A 1 -32.49 -2.45 -4.97
C MET A 1 -32.99 -1.24 -5.74
N SER A 2 -32.32 -0.10 -5.62
CA SER A 2 -32.65 1.09 -6.41
C SER A 2 -32.28 0.82 -7.86
N GLU A 3 -33.13 1.23 -8.80
CA GLU A 3 -32.79 1.15 -10.22
C GLU A 3 -31.49 1.92 -10.50
N PRO A 4 -30.61 1.40 -11.38
CA PRO A 4 -29.37 2.08 -11.71
C PRO A 4 -29.68 3.45 -12.34
N ARG A 5 -28.95 4.47 -11.95
CA ARG A 5 -29.13 5.85 -12.40
C ARG A 5 -28.77 5.97 -13.88
N VAL A 6 -29.65 6.54 -14.68
CA VAL A 6 -29.44 6.67 -16.13
C VAL A 6 -29.02 8.10 -16.46
N ILE A 7 -27.86 8.24 -17.11
CA ILE A 7 -27.31 9.51 -17.58
C ILE A 7 -27.33 9.49 -19.10
N LYS A 8 -27.88 10.52 -19.74
CA LYS A 8 -27.97 10.65 -21.19
C LYS A 8 -26.91 11.63 -21.72
N LYS A 9 -26.07 11.18 -22.66
CA LYS A 9 -25.14 12.06 -23.38
C LYS A 9 -25.75 12.57 -24.67
N TYR A 10 -25.85 13.85 -24.80
CA TYR A 10 -26.37 14.52 -26.01
C TYR A 10 -25.25 14.85 -27.02
N PRO A 11 -25.56 15.08 -28.31
CA PRO A 11 -24.58 15.44 -29.35
C PRO A 11 -23.74 16.70 -29.03
N ASN A 12 -24.31 17.62 -28.26
CA ASN A 12 -23.61 18.82 -27.77
C ASN A 12 -22.63 18.57 -26.62
N ARG A 13 -22.28 17.31 -26.39
CA ARG A 13 -21.37 16.83 -25.31
C ARG A 13 -21.88 17.03 -23.87
N ARG A 14 -23.14 17.50 -23.71
CA ARG A 14 -23.74 17.66 -22.39
C ARG A 14 -24.27 16.33 -21.86
N LEU A 15 -24.06 16.11 -20.57
CA LEU A 15 -24.59 14.97 -19.82
C LEU A 15 -25.85 15.42 -19.08
N TYR A 16 -26.92 14.64 -19.17
CA TYR A 16 -28.18 14.89 -18.48
C TYR A 16 -28.51 13.71 -17.59
N ASP A 17 -28.65 13.98 -16.34
CA ASP A 17 -29.01 12.98 -15.35
C ASP A 17 -30.51 12.92 -15.16
N THR A 18 -31.07 11.75 -15.48
CA THR A 18 -32.54 11.55 -15.43
C THR A 18 -33.07 11.44 -14.01
N ALA A 19 -32.25 11.04 -13.03
CA ALA A 19 -32.66 10.88 -11.65
C ALA A 19 -32.92 12.24 -10.96
N ILE A 20 -32.09 13.24 -11.27
CA ILE A 20 -32.22 14.60 -10.71
C ILE A 20 -32.77 15.61 -11.73
N SER A 21 -33.06 15.15 -12.94
CA SER A 21 -33.59 15.98 -14.03
C SER A 21 -32.75 17.22 -14.31
N SER A 22 -31.41 17.07 -14.32
CA SER A 22 -30.46 18.19 -14.48
C SER A 22 -29.30 17.83 -15.39
N TYR A 23 -28.68 18.86 -16.00
CA TYR A 23 -27.41 18.71 -16.68
C TYR A 23 -26.28 18.61 -15.66
N ILE A 24 -25.36 17.69 -15.90
CA ILE A 24 -24.21 17.41 -15.06
C ILE A 24 -22.92 17.46 -15.88
N THR A 25 -21.80 17.58 -15.18
CA THR A 25 -20.44 17.60 -15.72
C THR A 25 -19.76 16.24 -15.60
N LEU A 26 -18.58 16.07 -16.20
CA LEU A 26 -17.77 14.86 -15.98
C LEU A 26 -17.29 14.74 -14.53
N GLU A 27 -17.05 15.87 -13.85
CA GLU A 27 -16.69 15.88 -12.43
C GLU A 27 -17.85 15.37 -11.57
N ASP A 28 -19.11 15.68 -11.89
CA ASP A 28 -20.26 15.14 -11.18
C ASP A 28 -20.38 13.62 -11.37
N VAL A 29 -20.09 13.11 -12.59
CA VAL A 29 -20.04 11.66 -12.83
C VAL A 29 -18.90 11.00 -12.04
N LYS A 30 -17.74 11.64 -11.93
CA LYS A 30 -16.64 11.19 -11.10
C LYS A 30 -17.08 11.07 -9.62
N GLN A 31 -17.83 12.04 -9.11
CA GLN A 31 -18.38 11.95 -7.75
C GLN A 31 -19.28 10.75 -7.57
N LEU A 32 -20.15 10.42 -8.54
CA LEU A 32 -20.96 9.21 -8.49
C LEU A 32 -20.11 7.93 -8.38
N VAL A 33 -18.98 7.86 -9.10
CA VAL A 33 -18.04 6.73 -8.98
C VAL A 33 -17.44 6.66 -7.58
N LEU A 34 -17.02 7.80 -7.01
CA LEU A 34 -16.45 7.88 -5.66
C LEU A 34 -17.46 7.49 -4.58
N GLU A 35 -18.72 7.82 -4.78
CA GLU A 35 -19.86 7.46 -3.91
C GLU A 35 -20.32 6.01 -4.10
N ARG A 36 -19.73 5.27 -5.07
CA ARG A 36 -20.13 3.92 -5.44
C ARG A 36 -21.60 3.81 -5.88
N ALA A 37 -22.14 4.88 -6.47
CA ALA A 37 -23.47 4.88 -7.03
C ALA A 37 -23.51 4.04 -8.32
N GLU A 38 -24.52 3.20 -8.47
CA GLU A 38 -24.73 2.46 -9.71
C GLU A 38 -25.36 3.36 -10.76
N PHE A 39 -24.72 3.50 -11.92
CA PHE A 39 -25.21 4.31 -13.03
C PHE A 39 -24.80 3.72 -14.38
N HIS A 40 -25.52 4.14 -15.42
CA HIS A 40 -25.21 3.87 -16.82
C HIS A 40 -25.24 5.18 -17.60
N VAL A 41 -24.32 5.35 -18.53
CA VAL A 41 -24.32 6.49 -19.46
C VAL A 41 -24.69 5.98 -20.84
N ILE A 42 -25.77 6.50 -21.39
CA ILE A 42 -26.26 6.14 -22.74
C ILE A 42 -26.18 7.33 -23.68
N ASP A 43 -25.89 7.07 -24.96
CA ASP A 43 -26.03 8.07 -26.01
C ASP A 43 -27.51 8.35 -26.24
N ALA A 44 -27.93 9.61 -26.12
CA ALA A 44 -29.33 10.02 -26.21
C ALA A 44 -29.95 9.76 -27.59
N ARG A 45 -29.14 9.64 -28.67
CA ARG A 45 -29.60 9.41 -30.02
C ARG A 45 -29.69 7.94 -30.39
N THR A 46 -28.65 7.17 -30.04
CA THR A 46 -28.52 5.78 -30.44
C THR A 46 -28.97 4.80 -29.36
N ASN A 47 -29.17 5.29 -28.14
CA ASN A 47 -29.44 4.51 -26.93
C ASN A 47 -28.38 3.45 -26.61
N THR A 48 -27.18 3.62 -27.12
CA THR A 48 -26.04 2.74 -26.90
C THR A 48 -25.38 3.07 -25.55
N ASP A 49 -24.97 2.06 -24.79
CA ASP A 49 -24.19 2.24 -23.57
C ASP A 49 -22.78 2.74 -23.91
N ILE A 50 -22.43 3.90 -23.40
CA ILE A 50 -21.14 4.55 -23.54
C ILE A 50 -20.45 4.78 -22.19
N THR A 51 -20.89 4.13 -21.15
CA THR A 51 -20.39 4.28 -19.77
C THR A 51 -18.87 4.11 -19.71
N ARG A 52 -18.35 3.06 -20.35
CA ARG A 52 -16.89 2.82 -20.42
C ARG A 52 -16.13 3.98 -21.04
N GLY A 53 -16.66 4.56 -22.14
CA GLY A 53 -16.03 5.70 -22.81
C GLY A 53 -15.98 6.95 -21.94
N ILE A 54 -17.03 7.17 -21.15
CA ILE A 54 -17.08 8.30 -20.20
C ILE A 54 -16.09 8.09 -19.05
N LEU A 55 -15.99 6.88 -18.50
CA LEU A 55 -15.00 6.57 -17.45
C LEU A 55 -13.56 6.76 -17.95
N LEU A 56 -13.25 6.33 -19.16
CA LEU A 56 -11.93 6.56 -19.77
C LEU A 56 -11.66 8.06 -19.99
N GLN A 57 -12.67 8.84 -20.36
CA GLN A 57 -12.54 10.30 -20.50
C GLN A 57 -12.24 10.96 -19.14
N ILE A 58 -12.92 10.54 -18.07
CA ILE A 58 -12.64 11.03 -16.71
C ILE A 58 -11.20 10.72 -16.30
N ILE A 59 -10.73 9.48 -16.56
CA ILE A 59 -9.35 9.10 -16.28
C ILE A 59 -8.37 10.00 -17.03
N SER A 60 -8.58 10.21 -18.34
CA SER A 60 -7.72 11.07 -19.15
C SER A 60 -7.65 12.50 -18.59
N GLU A 61 -8.79 13.09 -18.21
CA GLU A 61 -8.81 14.42 -17.60
C GLU A 61 -8.06 14.48 -16.26
N GLN A 62 -8.15 13.43 -15.44
CA GLN A 62 -7.41 13.36 -14.17
C GLN A 62 -5.91 13.23 -14.39
N GLU A 63 -5.47 12.48 -15.39
CA GLU A 63 -4.06 12.34 -15.76
C GLU A 63 -3.44 13.63 -16.30
N GLU A 64 -4.25 14.46 -17.00
CA GLU A 64 -3.81 15.74 -17.55
C GLU A 64 -3.74 16.87 -16.50
N GLN A 65 -4.65 16.88 -15.53
CA GLN A 65 -4.84 17.99 -14.59
C GLN A 65 -4.24 17.75 -13.21
N GLY A 66 -3.91 16.50 -12.89
CA GLY A 66 -3.51 16.07 -11.53
C GLY A 66 -2.11 15.51 -11.45
N SER A 67 -1.90 14.70 -10.41
CA SER A 67 -0.71 13.85 -10.29
C SER A 67 -0.95 12.57 -11.08
N PRO A 68 -0.29 12.36 -12.23
CA PRO A 68 -0.53 11.21 -13.07
C PRO A 68 -0.20 9.91 -12.34
N ILE A 69 -1.09 8.93 -12.45
CA ILE A 69 -0.89 7.58 -11.92
C ILE A 69 -0.12 6.72 -12.92
N PHE A 70 -0.37 6.96 -14.23
CA PHE A 70 0.23 6.18 -15.30
C PHE A 70 1.52 6.82 -15.81
N THR A 71 2.65 6.10 -15.71
CA THR A 71 3.87 6.52 -16.40
C THR A 71 3.74 6.31 -17.90
N THR A 72 4.53 7.03 -18.69
CA THR A 72 4.58 6.86 -20.15
C THR A 72 4.85 5.42 -20.55
N ASP A 73 5.73 4.71 -19.82
CA ASP A 73 6.05 3.32 -20.08
C ASP A 73 4.87 2.38 -19.82
N VAL A 74 4.11 2.62 -18.75
CA VAL A 74 2.89 1.84 -18.44
C VAL A 74 1.86 2.03 -19.55
N LEU A 75 1.62 3.27 -20.00
CA LEU A 75 0.70 3.55 -21.09
C LEU A 75 1.16 2.89 -22.40
N ALA A 76 2.46 2.96 -22.72
CA ALA A 76 3.01 2.31 -23.89
C ALA A 76 2.85 0.78 -23.85
N HIS A 77 3.04 0.16 -22.69
CA HIS A 77 2.80 -1.28 -22.51
C HIS A 77 1.31 -1.62 -22.68
N ILE A 78 0.40 -0.86 -22.06
CA ILE A 78 -1.04 -1.07 -22.23
C ILE A 78 -1.41 -1.01 -23.71
N ILE A 79 -0.95 0.01 -24.45
CA ILE A 79 -1.23 0.15 -25.88
C ILE A 79 -0.74 -1.05 -26.70
N ARG A 80 0.45 -1.59 -26.38
CA ARG A 80 1.00 -2.77 -27.07
C ARG A 80 0.16 -4.03 -26.90
N PHE A 81 -0.58 -4.15 -25.81
CA PHE A 81 -1.49 -5.30 -25.59
C PHE A 81 -2.81 -5.19 -26.35
N TYR A 82 -3.15 -4.02 -26.90
CA TYR A 82 -4.34 -3.91 -27.74
C TYR A 82 -4.12 -4.59 -29.09
N GLY A 83 -5.01 -5.52 -29.42
CA GLY A 83 -4.95 -6.29 -30.67
C GLY A 83 -4.10 -7.56 -30.59
N ASP A 84 -3.47 -7.86 -29.47
CA ASP A 84 -2.77 -9.11 -29.22
C ASP A 84 -3.72 -10.19 -28.68
N THR A 85 -3.36 -11.45 -28.92
CA THR A 85 -4.04 -12.63 -28.36
C THR A 85 -4.08 -12.61 -26.82
N LEU A 86 -3.16 -11.91 -26.20
CA LEU A 86 -3.07 -11.77 -24.74
C LEU A 86 -3.98 -10.69 -24.14
N GLN A 87 -4.70 -9.92 -24.98
CA GLN A 87 -5.56 -8.81 -24.50
C GLN A 87 -6.57 -9.26 -23.45
N GLY A 88 -7.22 -10.40 -23.65
CA GLY A 88 -8.20 -10.94 -22.68
C GLY A 88 -7.55 -11.36 -21.35
N MET A 89 -6.37 -11.97 -21.41
CA MET A 89 -5.62 -12.35 -20.20
C MET A 89 -5.16 -11.13 -19.41
N MET A 90 -4.71 -10.10 -20.09
CA MET A 90 -4.29 -8.84 -19.48
C MET A 90 -5.46 -8.14 -18.79
N GLY A 91 -6.65 -8.09 -19.44
CA GLY A 91 -7.86 -7.52 -18.84
C GLY A 91 -8.23 -8.21 -17.54
N ASN A 92 -8.29 -9.53 -17.54
CA ASN A 92 -8.58 -10.33 -16.35
C ASN A 92 -7.51 -10.17 -15.26
N TYR A 93 -6.24 -10.07 -15.64
CA TYR A 93 -5.16 -9.83 -14.69
C TYR A 93 -5.26 -8.46 -14.02
N LEU A 94 -5.51 -7.40 -14.79
CA LEU A 94 -5.70 -6.04 -14.27
C LEU A 94 -6.91 -5.96 -13.34
N GLU A 95 -8.03 -6.55 -13.71
CA GLU A 95 -9.23 -6.60 -12.89
C GLU A 95 -8.96 -7.26 -11.53
N LYS A 96 -8.37 -8.46 -11.55
CA LYS A 96 -8.03 -9.19 -10.31
C LYS A 96 -6.98 -8.48 -9.47
N SER A 97 -5.99 -7.85 -10.11
CA SER A 97 -4.93 -7.11 -9.40
C SER A 97 -5.49 -5.86 -8.72
N LEU A 98 -6.37 -5.12 -9.40
CA LEU A 98 -7.04 -3.95 -8.82
C LEU A 98 -7.98 -4.38 -7.68
N GLN A 99 -8.74 -5.46 -7.85
CA GLN A 99 -9.61 -5.96 -6.80
C GLN A 99 -8.80 -6.35 -5.56
N ALA A 100 -7.74 -7.14 -5.73
CA ALA A 100 -6.86 -7.53 -4.63
C ALA A 100 -6.22 -6.33 -3.93
N PHE A 101 -5.83 -5.30 -4.67
CA PHE A 101 -5.28 -4.06 -4.11
C PHE A 101 -6.32 -3.31 -3.28
N VAL A 102 -7.56 -3.18 -3.80
CA VAL A 102 -8.66 -2.51 -3.08
C VAL A 102 -9.01 -3.26 -1.80
N ASP A 103 -9.09 -4.60 -1.86
CA ASP A 103 -9.38 -5.44 -0.70
C ASP A 103 -8.27 -5.31 0.36
N GLN A 104 -7.01 -5.33 -0.06
CA GLN A 104 -5.86 -5.14 0.84
C GLN A 104 -5.86 -3.74 1.48
N GLN A 105 -6.21 -2.70 0.71
CA GLN A 105 -6.32 -1.34 1.24
C GLN A 105 -7.44 -1.23 2.29
N HIS A 106 -8.55 -1.94 2.08
CA HIS A 106 -9.66 -1.99 3.04
C HIS A 106 -9.24 -2.63 4.36
N LEU A 107 -8.56 -3.79 4.30
CA LEU A 107 -8.02 -4.49 5.47
C LEU A 107 -7.01 -3.62 6.23
N PHE A 108 -6.11 -2.94 5.51
CA PHE A 108 -5.14 -2.04 6.12
C PHE A 108 -5.82 -0.88 6.85
N ARG A 109 -6.85 -0.29 6.24
CA ARG A 109 -7.61 0.81 6.85
C ARG A 109 -8.39 0.36 8.10
N GLU A 110 -8.94 -0.84 8.09
CA GLU A 110 -9.61 -1.43 9.25
C GLU A 110 -8.62 -1.73 10.39
N GLN A 111 -7.45 -2.29 10.06
CA GLN A 111 -6.38 -2.51 11.02
C GLN A 111 -5.92 -1.18 11.64
N MET A 112 -5.69 -0.16 10.84
CA MET A 112 -5.35 1.19 11.34
C MET A 112 -6.44 1.77 12.23
N ARG A 113 -7.72 1.60 11.88
CA ARG A 113 -8.83 2.02 12.74
C ARG A 113 -8.88 1.28 14.06
N SER A 114 -8.62 -0.02 14.05
CA SER A 114 -8.55 -0.83 15.26
C SER A 114 -7.34 -0.46 16.15
N PHE A 115 -6.25 0.00 15.54
CA PHE A 115 -5.08 0.52 16.24
C PHE A 115 -5.34 1.89 16.89
N ILE A 116 -6.02 2.80 16.19
CA ILE A 116 -6.33 4.14 16.68
C ILE A 116 -7.49 4.11 17.70
N GLY A 117 -8.41 3.14 17.55
CA GLY A 117 -9.57 2.99 18.47
C GLY A 117 -9.26 2.26 19.78
N LYS A 118 -8.16 1.51 19.85
CA LYS A 118 -7.65 0.94 21.10
C LYS A 118 -6.64 1.93 21.67
N ASN A 119 -6.92 2.43 22.88
CA ASN A 119 -6.07 3.34 23.62
C ASN A 119 -4.59 3.00 23.43
N PRO A 120 -3.76 3.86 22.81
CA PRO A 120 -2.34 3.57 22.57
C PRO A 120 -1.57 3.32 23.88
N LEU A 121 -2.06 3.83 25.00
CA LEU A 121 -1.57 3.55 26.35
C LEU A 121 -1.84 2.12 26.81
N ALA A 122 -2.98 1.52 26.45
CA ALA A 122 -3.30 0.15 26.83
C ALA A 122 -2.43 -0.87 26.04
N MET A 123 -2.11 -0.56 24.79
CA MET A 123 -1.23 -1.40 23.96
C MET A 123 0.23 -1.30 24.41
N MET A 124 0.65 -0.13 24.86
CA MET A 124 1.99 0.08 25.40
C MET A 124 2.17 -0.66 26.73
N THR A 125 1.14 -0.72 27.59
CA THR A 125 1.14 -1.53 28.80
C THR A 125 1.18 -3.03 28.50
N GLU A 126 0.45 -3.50 27.52
CA GLU A 126 0.43 -4.92 27.12
C GLU A 126 1.77 -5.37 26.49
N LEU A 127 2.41 -4.51 25.68
CA LEU A 127 3.76 -4.73 25.16
C LEU A 127 4.83 -4.71 26.26
N VAL A 128 4.71 -3.81 27.22
CA VAL A 128 5.62 -3.72 28.38
C VAL A 128 5.43 -4.93 29.29
N GLU A 129 4.21 -5.38 29.55
CA GLU A 129 3.94 -6.58 30.35
C GLU A 129 4.43 -7.84 29.65
N HIS A 130 4.25 -7.95 28.34
CA HIS A 130 4.77 -9.09 27.57
C HIS A 130 6.30 -9.11 27.54
N ASN A 131 6.94 -7.97 27.39
CA ASN A 131 8.39 -7.83 27.43
C ASN A 131 8.95 -8.12 28.85
N LEU A 132 8.27 -7.65 29.89
CA LEU A 132 8.62 -7.94 31.29
C LEU A 132 8.47 -9.44 31.62
N SER A 133 7.44 -10.09 31.10
CA SER A 133 7.25 -11.54 31.31
C SER A 133 8.34 -12.37 30.61
N LEU A 134 8.76 -11.98 29.43
CA LEU A 134 9.90 -12.59 28.72
C LEU A 134 11.20 -12.36 29.51
N TRP A 135 11.44 -11.15 30.01
CA TRP A 135 12.63 -10.86 30.83
C TRP A 135 12.65 -11.69 32.14
N LYS A 136 11.50 -11.83 32.80
CA LYS A 136 11.39 -12.67 33.99
C LYS A 136 11.71 -14.16 33.69
N SER A 137 11.15 -14.67 32.58
CA SER A 137 11.38 -16.06 32.19
C SER A 137 12.84 -16.34 31.78
N VAL A 138 13.51 -15.38 31.18
CA VAL A 138 14.96 -15.47 30.85
C VAL A 138 15.80 -15.39 32.13
N ASN A 139 15.46 -14.49 33.07
CA ASN A 139 16.19 -14.32 34.29
C ASN A 139 16.02 -15.55 35.24
N GLU A 140 14.83 -16.16 35.29
CA GLU A 140 14.60 -17.40 36.03
C GLU A 140 15.37 -18.60 35.45
N ARG A 141 15.56 -18.64 34.13
CA ARG A 141 16.37 -19.65 33.46
C ARG A 141 17.87 -19.45 33.73
N LEU A 142 18.33 -18.22 33.86
CA LEU A 142 19.72 -17.88 34.15
C LEU A 142 20.05 -18.06 35.65
N GLN A 143 19.05 -18.02 36.55
CA GLN A 143 19.25 -18.23 38.00
C GLN A 143 19.11 -19.67 38.43
N LYS A 144 18.80 -20.63 37.56
CA LYS A 144 18.91 -22.06 37.89
C LYS A 144 20.39 -22.45 37.81
N PRO A 145 21.05 -22.68 38.95
CA PRO A 145 22.43 -23.15 38.91
C PRO A 145 22.45 -24.54 38.28
N TYR A 146 23.02 -24.63 37.11
CA TYR A 146 23.38 -25.91 36.53
C TYR A 146 24.59 -26.44 37.27
N PHE A 147 24.36 -27.19 38.37
CA PHE A 147 25.38 -28.01 39.01
C PHE A 147 25.26 -29.45 38.49
N PRO A 148 26.15 -29.91 37.63
CA PRO A 148 26.48 -31.31 37.61
C PRO A 148 27.58 -31.52 38.68
N MET A 149 27.24 -32.22 39.76
CA MET A 149 28.23 -32.80 40.66
C MET A 149 29.09 -33.78 39.86
N VAL A 150 30.34 -33.45 39.68
CA VAL A 150 31.44 -34.44 39.53
C VAL A 150 32.57 -33.99 40.42
N GLY A 151 32.88 -34.84 41.35
CA GLY A 151 33.92 -34.60 42.34
C GLY A 151 35.32 -34.70 41.76
N GLY A 152 36.26 -34.16 42.51
CA GLY A 152 37.66 -34.58 42.46
C GLY A 152 38.68 -33.52 42.07
N GLU A 153 39.35 -33.02 43.12
CA GLU A 153 40.78 -32.73 43.22
C GLU A 153 41.45 -31.54 42.55
N THR A 154 41.81 -30.66 43.44
CA THR A 154 43.15 -30.06 43.71
C THR A 154 43.83 -29.16 42.66
N ALA A 155 44.07 -27.99 43.19
CA ALA A 155 45.31 -27.18 43.15
C ALA A 155 45.61 -26.32 41.94
N SER A 156 45.66 -25.09 42.18
CA SER A 156 46.81 -24.15 42.19
C SER A 156 46.51 -22.81 41.49
N SER A 157 46.97 -21.80 42.18
CA SER A 157 46.84 -20.35 42.00
C SER A 157 47.47 -19.81 40.70
N PRO A 158 47.27 -18.51 40.47
CA PRO A 158 47.47 -17.85 39.17
C PRO A 158 48.89 -17.32 38.89
N PRO A 159 49.12 -16.74 37.75
CA PRO A 159 49.72 -15.39 37.71
C PRO A 159 49.00 -14.43 36.73
N SER A 160 48.73 -13.33 37.20
CA SER A 160 49.16 -11.91 37.09
C SER A 160 49.97 -11.53 35.85
N THR A 161 49.66 -10.28 35.47
CA THR A 161 50.38 -9.30 34.65
C THR A 161 50.02 -9.28 33.18
N ALA A 162 49.52 -8.19 32.80
CA ALA A 162 49.93 -6.84 32.52
C ALA A 162 49.98 -6.54 31.02
N ALA A 163 49.32 -5.53 30.73
CA ALA A 163 49.76 -4.30 30.08
C ALA A 163 49.71 -4.21 28.54
N THR A 164 49.04 -3.20 28.15
CA THR A 164 49.46 -2.12 27.19
C THR A 164 49.42 -2.48 25.72
N SER A 165 48.64 -1.86 24.92
CA SER A 165 48.84 -0.54 24.31
C SER A 165 47.87 -0.35 23.13
N ASP A 166 47.21 0.74 23.18
CA ASP A 166 46.78 1.51 22.01
C ASP A 166 48.00 2.00 21.22
N PRO A 167 47.97 2.26 19.95
CA PRO A 167 47.43 3.50 19.45
C PRO A 167 46.82 3.49 18.04
N ALA A 168 45.92 4.42 17.81
CA ALA A 168 45.65 5.05 16.53
C ALA A 168 46.84 5.93 16.09
N PRO A 169 46.79 6.71 15.01
CA PRO A 169 46.06 6.78 13.76
C PRO A 169 46.98 6.99 12.53
N ALA A 170 46.41 7.21 11.35
CA ALA A 170 46.93 8.03 10.24
C ALA A 170 46.47 7.46 8.89
N THR A 171 46.07 8.09 7.93
CA THR A 171 46.10 9.39 7.27
C THR A 171 45.59 9.15 5.84
N ALA A 172 44.78 10.03 5.37
CA ALA A 172 44.56 10.24 3.94
C ALA A 172 45.88 10.82 3.30
N PRO A 173 46.08 10.72 2.00
CA PRO A 173 45.81 11.83 1.10
C PRO A 173 45.29 11.37 -0.29
N ASP A 174 44.43 12.13 -0.93
CA ASP A 174 44.61 13.36 -1.72
C ASP A 174 45.12 13.14 -3.16
N LYS A 175 44.43 13.82 -4.06
CA LYS A 175 44.76 14.26 -5.42
C LYS A 175 44.68 13.23 -6.56
N ALA A 176 44.02 13.54 -7.55
CA ALA A 176 43.90 14.60 -8.52
C ALA A 176 43.78 13.99 -9.92
N GLU A 177 42.88 14.54 -10.66
CA GLU A 177 43.07 15.28 -11.91
C GLU A 177 43.08 14.51 -13.23
N LYS A 178 42.27 15.06 -14.09
CA LYS A 178 42.30 15.06 -15.58
C LYS A 178 41.87 13.77 -16.27
N GLU A 179 40.94 13.78 -17.19
CA GLU A 179 40.67 14.67 -18.35
C GLU A 179 39.19 14.55 -18.73
#